data_83c214ba04ad22724a8b3aa5a34139a7
#
_entry.id   83c214ba04ad22724a8b3aa5a34139a7
#
_cell.length_a   1.000
_cell.length_b   1.000
_cell.length_c   1.000
_cell.angle_alpha   90.00
_cell.angle_beta   90.00
_cell.angle_gamma   90.00
#
_symmetry.space_group_name_H-M   'P 1'
#
loop_
_entity.id
_entity.type
_entity.pdbx_description
1 polymer ?
#
loop_
_entity_poly.entity_id
_entity_poly.type
_entity_poly.pdbx_seq_one_letter_code
_entity_poly.pdbx_strand_id
1 'polypeptide(L)'
;MNTTINYYNLNAKNFIENTQNADMHLAQEKFLQLLPGSASILDFGCGSGRDTKYFLEKGYQVAATDGSAELCRLASSFTGIKVKEMLFQELDEIGVYDGIWACSSILHLPKQELLPVIQKMCIALKDNGVIYTSFKYSNFEGERNGRYFTDFTEDTFQEFIKVIPELTVEDQWITLDVRPGRGEEKWLNLILRKIQKYKNFILNPQMS
;
A
#
# COMPACT_ATOMS: atom_id res chain seq x y z
N MET A 1 3.48 -19.01 -13.16
CA MET A 1 2.51 -18.78 -12.06
C MET A 1 3.27 -18.05 -10.97
N ASN A 2 2.76 -16.93 -10.47
CA ASN A 2 3.46 -16.13 -9.46
C ASN A 2 3.57 -16.93 -8.15
N THR A 3 4.80 -17.28 -7.71
CA THR A 3 5.05 -18.10 -6.53
C THR A 3 4.45 -17.50 -5.26
N THR A 4 4.51 -16.17 -5.12
CA THR A 4 3.94 -15.44 -3.98
C THR A 4 2.42 -15.56 -3.91
N ILE A 5 1.71 -15.39 -5.03
CA ILE A 5 0.24 -15.54 -5.08
C ILE A 5 -0.17 -16.97 -4.75
N ASN A 6 0.53 -17.95 -5.32
CA ASN A 6 0.27 -19.35 -5.02
C ASN A 6 0.48 -19.67 -3.53
N TYR A 7 1.54 -19.12 -2.91
CA TYR A 7 1.76 -19.24 -1.47
C TYR A 7 0.56 -18.75 -0.67
N TYR A 8 0.04 -17.55 -0.99
CA TYR A 8 -1.12 -16.98 -0.28
C TYR A 8 -2.40 -17.74 -0.51
N ASN A 9 -2.65 -18.27 -1.73
CA ASN A 9 -3.80 -19.14 -1.98
C ASN A 9 -3.76 -20.40 -1.13
N LEU A 10 -2.58 -21.05 -1.01
CA LEU A 10 -2.42 -22.29 -0.24
C LEU A 10 -2.45 -22.06 1.28
N ASN A 11 -2.01 -20.89 1.76
CA ASN A 11 -1.84 -20.62 3.18
C ASN A 11 -2.84 -19.58 3.73
N ALA A 12 -3.91 -19.25 2.99
CA ALA A 12 -4.81 -18.13 3.30
C ALA A 12 -5.39 -18.19 4.73
N LYS A 13 -5.84 -19.36 5.18
CA LYS A 13 -6.42 -19.53 6.53
C LYS A 13 -5.38 -19.23 7.62
N ASN A 14 -4.21 -19.84 7.53
CA ASN A 14 -3.13 -19.61 8.50
C ASN A 14 -2.65 -18.16 8.48
N PHE A 15 -2.61 -17.53 7.30
CA PHE A 15 -2.28 -16.12 7.16
C PHE A 15 -3.29 -15.23 7.90
N ILE A 16 -4.59 -15.47 7.72
CA ILE A 16 -5.65 -14.73 8.41
C ILE A 16 -5.56 -14.88 9.92
N GLU A 17 -5.41 -16.10 10.44
CA GLU A 17 -5.28 -16.37 11.88
C GLU A 17 -4.12 -15.57 12.52
N ASN A 18 -3.02 -15.37 11.78
CA ASN A 18 -1.84 -14.66 12.24
C ASN A 18 -1.87 -13.14 12.02
N THR A 19 -2.79 -12.61 11.21
CA THR A 19 -2.75 -11.18 10.81
C THR A 19 -4.01 -10.41 11.12
N GLN A 20 -5.16 -11.07 11.19
CA GLN A 20 -6.46 -10.39 11.31
C GLN A 20 -6.60 -9.57 12.61
N ASN A 21 -5.97 -10.02 13.69
CA ASN A 21 -5.99 -9.34 14.99
C ASN A 21 -4.68 -8.59 15.30
N ALA A 22 -3.79 -8.44 14.32
CA ALA A 22 -2.55 -7.70 14.51
C ALA A 22 -2.84 -6.20 14.67
N ASP A 23 -2.27 -5.58 15.70
CA ASP A 23 -2.53 -4.17 16.02
C ASP A 23 -1.75 -3.24 15.06
N MET A 24 -2.49 -2.57 14.18
CA MET A 24 -1.95 -1.56 13.25
C MET A 24 -2.48 -0.15 13.55
N HIS A 25 -3.13 0.03 14.72
CA HIS A 25 -3.83 1.25 15.07
C HIS A 25 -2.97 2.52 14.88
N LEU A 26 -1.71 2.50 15.34
CA LEU A 26 -0.82 3.64 15.19
C LEU A 26 -0.63 4.07 13.72
N ALA A 27 -0.37 3.12 12.83
CA ALA A 27 -0.18 3.42 11.41
C ALA A 27 -1.49 3.81 10.73
N GLN A 28 -2.60 3.14 11.07
CA GLN A 28 -3.93 3.46 10.57
C GLN A 28 -4.35 4.89 10.93
N GLU A 29 -4.20 5.30 12.20
CA GLU A 29 -4.57 6.65 12.64
C GLU A 29 -3.66 7.72 12.01
N LYS A 30 -2.34 7.49 11.92
CA LYS A 30 -1.43 8.39 11.20
C LYS A 30 -1.89 8.62 9.75
N PHE A 31 -2.26 7.56 9.05
CA PHE A 31 -2.76 7.65 7.67
C PHE A 31 -4.09 8.39 7.59
N LEU A 32 -5.06 8.06 8.45
CA LEU A 32 -6.39 8.68 8.44
C LEU A 32 -6.36 10.17 8.78
N GLN A 33 -5.44 10.61 9.65
CA GLN A 33 -5.27 12.04 9.98
C GLN A 33 -4.88 12.91 8.77
N LEU A 34 -4.36 12.31 7.71
CA LEU A 34 -3.96 13.01 6.48
C LEU A 34 -5.08 13.07 5.42
N LEU A 35 -6.19 12.38 5.67
CA LEU A 35 -7.30 12.27 4.73
C LEU A 35 -8.47 13.17 5.12
N PRO A 36 -9.24 13.69 4.13
CA PRO A 36 -10.51 14.33 4.42
C PRO A 36 -11.52 13.36 5.02
N GLY A 37 -12.49 13.85 5.77
CA GLY A 37 -13.60 13.03 6.24
C GLY A 37 -14.33 12.36 5.06
N SER A 38 -14.73 11.10 5.21
CA SER A 38 -15.39 10.30 4.16
C SER A 38 -14.55 10.11 2.88
N ALA A 39 -13.23 10.13 3.00
CA ALA A 39 -12.31 9.90 1.90
C ALA A 39 -12.52 8.55 1.20
N SER A 40 -12.15 8.49 -0.08
CA SER A 40 -12.06 7.25 -0.85
C SER A 40 -10.68 6.62 -0.63
N ILE A 41 -10.65 5.41 -0.07
CA ILE A 41 -9.43 4.66 0.24
C ILE A 41 -9.37 3.39 -0.63
N LEU A 42 -8.22 3.11 -1.22
CA LEU A 42 -7.89 1.80 -1.78
C LEU A 42 -7.03 1.03 -0.77
N ASP A 43 -7.54 -0.12 -0.29
CA ASP A 43 -6.73 -1.11 0.43
C ASP A 43 -6.11 -2.06 -0.61
N PHE A 44 -4.83 -1.83 -0.91
CA PHE A 44 -4.12 -2.41 -2.04
C PHE A 44 -3.27 -3.60 -1.60
N GLY A 45 -3.81 -4.79 -1.75
CA GLY A 45 -3.31 -6.04 -1.18
C GLY A 45 -3.83 -6.23 0.25
N CYS A 46 -5.16 -6.26 0.41
CA CYS A 46 -5.83 -6.18 1.69
C CYS A 46 -5.65 -7.43 2.58
N GLY A 47 -5.19 -8.55 2.02
CA GLY A 47 -4.90 -9.77 2.75
C GLY A 47 -6.11 -10.31 3.54
N SER A 48 -6.05 -10.23 4.86
CA SER A 48 -7.13 -10.68 5.75
C SER A 48 -8.36 -9.76 5.79
N GLY A 49 -8.29 -8.57 5.17
CA GLY A 49 -9.33 -7.55 5.25
C GLY A 49 -9.35 -6.77 6.57
N ARG A 50 -8.35 -6.93 7.44
CA ARG A 50 -8.23 -6.24 8.74
C ARG A 50 -8.35 -4.72 8.58
N ASP A 51 -7.52 -4.13 7.71
CA ASP A 51 -7.46 -2.68 7.54
C ASP A 51 -8.69 -2.17 6.77
N THR A 52 -9.12 -2.91 5.75
CA THR A 52 -10.40 -2.64 5.04
C THR A 52 -11.55 -2.49 6.04
N LYS A 53 -11.72 -3.45 6.93
CA LYS A 53 -12.81 -3.43 7.92
C LYS A 53 -12.69 -2.24 8.87
N TYR A 54 -11.48 -1.96 9.35
CA TYR A 54 -11.21 -0.82 10.21
C TYR A 54 -11.62 0.51 9.55
N PHE A 55 -11.24 0.73 8.29
CA PHE A 55 -11.58 1.95 7.57
C PHE A 55 -13.08 2.08 7.29
N LEU A 56 -13.76 0.97 6.98
CA LEU A 56 -15.22 0.94 6.83
C LEU A 56 -15.92 1.32 8.13
N GLU A 57 -15.49 0.78 9.26
CA GLU A 57 -16.05 1.08 10.60
C GLU A 57 -15.83 2.54 11.03
N LYS A 58 -14.79 3.18 10.49
CA LYS A 58 -14.51 4.63 10.65
C LYS A 58 -15.33 5.51 9.69
N GLY A 59 -16.12 4.93 8.79
CA GLY A 59 -17.01 5.66 7.88
C GLY A 59 -16.39 6.08 6.55
N TYR A 60 -15.23 5.54 6.18
CA TYR A 60 -14.58 5.79 4.89
C TYR A 60 -15.17 4.95 3.76
N GLN A 61 -15.05 5.45 2.53
CA GLN A 61 -15.38 4.67 1.33
C GLN A 61 -14.17 3.82 0.96
N VAL A 62 -14.30 2.49 1.02
CA VAL A 62 -13.17 1.59 0.81
C VAL A 62 -13.39 0.69 -0.40
N ALA A 63 -12.44 0.73 -1.34
CA ALA A 63 -12.22 -0.32 -2.31
C ALA A 63 -11.08 -1.21 -1.81
N ALA A 64 -11.21 -2.53 -1.96
CA ALA A 64 -10.20 -3.47 -1.52
C ALA A 64 -9.85 -4.46 -2.62
N THR A 65 -8.55 -4.77 -2.76
CA THR A 65 -8.05 -5.70 -3.77
C THR A 65 -7.00 -6.62 -3.17
N ASP A 66 -6.88 -7.82 -3.72
CA ASP A 66 -5.78 -8.75 -3.43
C ASP A 66 -5.50 -9.62 -4.66
N GLY A 67 -4.28 -10.10 -4.82
CA GLY A 67 -3.91 -11.01 -5.91
C GLY A 67 -4.29 -12.47 -5.64
N SER A 68 -4.62 -12.85 -4.40
CA SER A 68 -5.02 -14.19 -4.02
C SER A 68 -6.54 -14.33 -4.04
N ALA A 69 -7.06 -15.18 -4.92
CA ALA A 69 -8.50 -15.46 -5.00
C ALA A 69 -9.07 -15.94 -3.66
N GLU A 70 -8.32 -16.76 -2.93
CA GLU A 70 -8.79 -17.29 -1.64
C GLU A 70 -8.79 -16.21 -0.55
N LEU A 71 -7.80 -15.30 -0.51
CA LEU A 71 -7.83 -14.14 0.38
C LEU A 71 -8.98 -13.19 0.01
N CYS A 72 -9.21 -12.91 -1.28
CA CYS A 72 -10.35 -12.10 -1.72
C CYS A 72 -11.69 -12.67 -1.22
N ARG A 73 -11.87 -13.99 -1.35
CA ARG A 73 -13.09 -14.66 -0.89
C ARG A 73 -13.29 -14.53 0.61
N LEU A 74 -12.24 -14.79 1.41
CA LEU A 74 -12.29 -14.75 2.87
C LEU A 74 -12.43 -13.31 3.38
N ALA A 75 -11.66 -12.37 2.83
CA ALA A 75 -11.73 -10.95 3.19
C ALA A 75 -13.10 -10.35 2.83
N SER A 76 -13.70 -10.73 1.69
CA SER A 76 -15.06 -10.28 1.33
C SER A 76 -16.10 -10.73 2.38
N SER A 77 -15.99 -11.97 2.84
CA SER A 77 -16.89 -12.48 3.90
C SER A 77 -16.70 -11.75 5.23
N PHE A 78 -15.46 -11.40 5.56
CA PHE A 78 -15.13 -10.73 6.83
C PHE A 78 -15.51 -9.25 6.84
N THR A 79 -15.30 -8.55 5.74
CA THR A 79 -15.49 -7.09 5.63
C THR A 79 -16.91 -6.70 5.26
N GLY A 80 -17.64 -7.59 4.60
CA GLY A 80 -18.99 -7.32 4.07
C GLY A 80 -19.01 -6.57 2.75
N ILE A 81 -17.84 -6.26 2.15
CA ILE A 81 -17.73 -5.70 0.80
C ILE A 81 -17.09 -6.70 -0.14
N LYS A 82 -17.27 -6.50 -1.45
CA LYS A 82 -16.59 -7.30 -2.47
C LYS A 82 -15.13 -6.89 -2.56
N VAL A 83 -14.20 -7.77 -2.22
CA VAL A 83 -12.77 -7.62 -2.52
C VAL A 83 -12.52 -8.08 -3.97
N LYS A 84 -11.89 -7.22 -4.77
CA LYS A 84 -11.58 -7.51 -6.18
C LYS A 84 -10.29 -8.31 -6.26
N GLU A 85 -10.33 -9.46 -6.94
CA GLU A 85 -9.10 -10.16 -7.33
C GLU A 85 -8.40 -9.33 -8.40
N MET A 86 -7.19 -8.85 -8.11
CA MET A 86 -6.44 -7.95 -8.99
C MET A 86 -4.96 -7.98 -8.63
N LEU A 87 -4.11 -8.15 -9.62
CA LEU A 87 -2.66 -7.98 -9.45
C LEU A 87 -2.30 -6.49 -9.35
N PHE A 88 -1.22 -6.17 -8.65
CA PHE A 88 -0.78 -4.78 -8.50
C PHE A 88 -0.53 -4.07 -9.83
N GLN A 89 -0.04 -4.80 -10.84
CA GLN A 89 0.23 -4.29 -12.18
C GLN A 89 -1.05 -3.90 -12.96
N GLU A 90 -2.22 -4.37 -12.53
CA GLU A 90 -3.51 -4.13 -13.19
C GLU A 90 -4.21 -2.85 -12.71
N LEU A 91 -3.66 -2.13 -11.73
CA LEU A 91 -4.20 -0.85 -11.29
C LEU A 91 -4.22 0.14 -12.46
N ASP A 92 -5.42 0.64 -12.84
CA ASP A 92 -5.62 1.50 -13.99
C ASP A 92 -6.53 2.72 -13.71
N GLU A 93 -7.02 2.87 -12.49
CA GLU A 93 -7.81 4.01 -12.05
C GLU A 93 -6.98 5.31 -12.09
N ILE A 94 -7.64 6.45 -12.36
CA ILE A 94 -6.99 7.76 -12.47
C ILE A 94 -7.70 8.78 -11.57
N GLY A 95 -7.02 9.29 -10.57
CA GLY A 95 -7.53 10.37 -9.72
C GLY A 95 -8.78 9.99 -8.90
N VAL A 96 -8.88 8.75 -8.45
CA VAL A 96 -10.05 8.21 -7.76
C VAL A 96 -9.91 8.27 -6.24
N TYR A 97 -8.71 8.03 -5.71
CA TYR A 97 -8.50 7.80 -4.29
C TYR A 97 -7.88 9.01 -3.59
N ASP A 98 -8.38 9.33 -2.40
CA ASP A 98 -7.75 10.28 -1.50
C ASP A 98 -6.56 9.64 -0.78
N GLY A 99 -6.65 8.33 -0.53
CA GLY A 99 -5.59 7.54 0.07
C GLY A 99 -5.46 6.13 -0.51
N ILE A 100 -4.22 5.62 -0.58
CA ILE A 100 -3.93 4.23 -0.92
C ILE A 100 -3.17 3.62 0.26
N TRP A 101 -3.72 2.54 0.79
CA TRP A 101 -3.13 1.76 1.88
C TRP A 101 -2.53 0.48 1.32
N ALA A 102 -1.20 0.36 1.35
CA ALA A 102 -0.45 -0.79 0.83
C ALA A 102 0.42 -1.41 1.95
N CYS A 103 -0.25 -1.86 3.02
CA CYS A 103 0.39 -2.38 4.21
C CYS A 103 1.01 -3.76 3.99
N SER A 104 2.34 -3.84 4.00
CA SER A 104 3.06 -5.11 3.85
C SER A 104 2.61 -5.92 2.62
N SER A 105 2.26 -5.25 1.52
CA SER A 105 1.69 -5.87 0.33
C SER A 105 2.60 -5.75 -0.90
N ILE A 106 2.90 -4.54 -1.38
CA ILE A 106 3.70 -4.33 -2.60
C ILE A 106 5.17 -4.70 -2.45
N LEU A 107 5.64 -4.97 -1.24
CA LEU A 107 6.98 -5.49 -0.96
C LEU A 107 7.27 -6.85 -1.63
N HIS A 108 6.24 -7.52 -2.14
CA HIS A 108 6.36 -8.80 -2.84
C HIS A 108 6.68 -8.65 -4.33
N LEU A 109 6.96 -7.44 -4.80
CA LEU A 109 7.38 -7.17 -6.17
C LEU A 109 8.90 -6.93 -6.24
N PRO A 110 9.59 -7.42 -7.27
CA PRO A 110 10.94 -6.97 -7.60
C PRO A 110 10.97 -5.46 -7.84
N LYS A 111 12.09 -4.78 -7.54
CA LYS A 111 12.22 -3.33 -7.74
C LYS A 111 11.83 -2.86 -9.15
N GLN A 112 12.14 -3.68 -10.16
CA GLN A 112 11.79 -3.39 -11.56
C GLN A 112 10.27 -3.34 -11.80
N GLU A 113 9.48 -4.15 -11.06
CA GLU A 113 8.02 -4.15 -11.13
C GLU A 113 7.39 -3.18 -10.12
N LEU A 114 8.03 -3.01 -8.96
CA LEU A 114 7.55 -2.15 -7.89
C LEU A 114 7.47 -0.68 -8.33
N LEU A 115 8.48 -0.19 -9.05
CA LEU A 115 8.51 1.19 -9.51
C LEU A 115 7.33 1.56 -10.42
N PRO A 116 7.01 0.81 -11.50
CA PRO A 116 5.80 1.05 -12.30
C PRO A 116 4.51 0.97 -11.48
N VAL A 117 4.44 0.09 -10.48
CA VAL A 117 3.26 -0.03 -9.61
C VAL A 117 3.08 1.23 -8.75
N ILE A 118 4.15 1.75 -8.14
CA ILE A 118 4.08 3.01 -7.38
C ILE A 118 3.70 4.19 -8.30
N GLN A 119 4.15 4.22 -9.55
CA GLN A 119 3.71 5.22 -10.54
C GLN A 119 2.21 5.13 -10.80
N LYS A 120 1.66 3.92 -10.96
CA LYS A 120 0.21 3.71 -11.11
C LYS A 120 -0.56 4.12 -9.85
N MET A 121 -0.05 3.82 -8.66
CA MET A 121 -0.64 4.31 -7.40
C MET A 121 -0.67 5.85 -7.37
N CYS A 122 0.41 6.52 -7.79
CA CYS A 122 0.44 7.98 -7.89
C CYS A 122 -0.60 8.52 -8.88
N ILE A 123 -0.81 7.86 -10.02
CA ILE A 123 -1.83 8.22 -11.01
C ILE A 123 -3.24 8.02 -10.44
N ALA A 124 -3.47 6.93 -9.72
CA ALA A 124 -4.76 6.60 -9.10
C ALA A 124 -5.16 7.57 -7.97
N LEU A 125 -4.18 8.21 -7.32
CA LEU A 125 -4.44 9.25 -6.33
C LEU A 125 -5.01 10.53 -6.95
N LYS A 126 -5.95 11.14 -6.24
CA LYS A 126 -6.30 12.56 -6.41
C LYS A 126 -5.10 13.46 -6.10
N ASP A 127 -5.20 14.73 -6.47
CA ASP A 127 -4.20 15.72 -6.08
C ASP A 127 -4.11 15.83 -4.54
N ASN A 128 -2.89 15.91 -4.01
CA ASN A 128 -2.58 15.89 -2.57
C ASN A 128 -2.95 14.58 -1.84
N GLY A 129 -3.35 13.53 -2.56
CA GLY A 129 -3.59 12.22 -1.98
C GLY A 129 -2.32 11.58 -1.41
N VAL A 130 -2.49 10.60 -0.53
CA VAL A 130 -1.38 9.95 0.19
C VAL A 130 -1.35 8.45 -0.06
N ILE A 131 -0.13 7.88 -0.04
CA ILE A 131 0.11 6.44 -0.01
C ILE A 131 0.73 6.11 1.34
N TYR A 132 0.16 5.14 2.05
CA TYR A 132 0.90 4.42 3.08
C TYR A 132 1.44 3.12 2.49
N THR A 133 2.71 2.82 2.77
CA THR A 133 3.29 1.52 2.45
C THR A 133 4.32 1.10 3.49
N SER A 134 4.59 -0.20 3.60
CA SER A 134 5.58 -0.71 4.52
C SER A 134 6.41 -1.85 3.92
N PHE A 135 7.69 -1.87 4.25
CA PHE A 135 8.67 -2.84 3.81
C PHE A 135 9.42 -3.42 5.02
N LYS A 136 9.97 -4.61 4.87
CA LYS A 136 10.93 -5.10 5.88
C LYS A 136 12.18 -4.22 5.85
N TYR A 137 12.72 -3.95 7.04
CA TYR A 137 13.87 -3.07 7.21
C TYR A 137 15.17 -3.83 6.99
N SER A 138 15.64 -3.85 5.77
CA SER A 138 16.96 -4.35 5.35
C SER A 138 17.26 -3.94 3.90
N ASN A 139 18.35 -4.47 3.32
CA ASN A 139 18.72 -4.26 1.90
C ASN A 139 18.52 -5.54 1.07
N PHE A 140 17.71 -6.48 1.54
CA PHE A 140 17.50 -7.74 0.85
C PHE A 140 16.53 -7.59 -0.32
N GLU A 141 16.81 -8.28 -1.42
CA GLU A 141 15.87 -8.47 -2.52
C GLU A 141 15.98 -9.93 -3.01
N GLY A 142 14.84 -10.64 -3.07
CA GLY A 142 14.81 -12.03 -3.51
C GLY A 142 13.71 -12.87 -2.84
N GLU A 143 13.81 -14.19 -3.00
CA GLU A 143 12.84 -15.12 -2.43
C GLU A 143 13.20 -15.53 -0.99
N ARG A 144 12.20 -15.53 -0.11
CA ARG A 144 12.25 -16.05 1.26
C ARG A 144 10.96 -16.79 1.59
N ASN A 145 11.07 -18.02 2.05
CA ASN A 145 9.92 -18.81 2.51
C ASN A 145 8.77 -18.88 1.47
N GLY A 146 9.10 -19.09 0.20
CA GLY A 146 8.14 -19.22 -0.90
C GLY A 146 7.48 -17.92 -1.36
N ARG A 147 8.00 -16.77 -0.98
CA ARG A 147 7.53 -15.43 -1.40
C ARG A 147 8.72 -14.57 -1.78
N TYR A 148 8.52 -13.68 -2.75
CA TYR A 148 9.48 -12.64 -3.08
C TYR A 148 9.39 -11.50 -2.07
N PHE A 149 10.53 -10.86 -1.77
CA PHE A 149 10.62 -9.69 -0.90
C PHE A 149 11.60 -8.68 -1.48
N THR A 150 11.20 -7.43 -1.45
CA THR A 150 12.05 -6.27 -1.64
C THR A 150 12.01 -5.47 -0.34
N ASP A 151 13.14 -5.43 0.33
CA ASP A 151 13.32 -4.72 1.58
C ASP A 151 13.97 -3.35 1.32
N PHE A 152 13.77 -2.41 2.23
CA PHE A 152 14.38 -1.08 2.17
C PHE A 152 14.83 -0.61 3.54
N THR A 153 15.86 0.25 3.55
CA THR A 153 16.15 1.21 4.60
C THR A 153 15.65 2.58 4.16
N GLU A 154 15.66 3.59 5.06
CA GLU A 154 15.27 4.95 4.72
C GLU A 154 16.06 5.47 3.51
N ASP A 155 17.38 5.34 3.55
CA ASP A 155 18.27 5.85 2.49
C ASP A 155 18.02 5.15 1.15
N THR A 156 17.87 3.82 1.16
CA THR A 156 17.66 3.06 -0.09
C THR A 156 16.27 3.29 -0.67
N PHE A 157 15.24 3.54 0.14
CA PHE A 157 13.94 3.92 -0.36
C PHE A 157 13.92 5.35 -0.90
N GLN A 158 14.55 6.30 -0.21
CA GLN A 158 14.71 7.68 -0.69
C GLN A 158 15.37 7.71 -2.08
N GLU A 159 16.43 6.94 -2.28
CA GLU A 159 17.09 6.85 -3.59
C GLU A 159 16.17 6.21 -4.65
N PHE A 160 15.46 5.15 -4.29
CA PHE A 160 14.55 4.44 -5.18
C PHE A 160 13.39 5.31 -5.67
N ILE A 161 12.79 6.13 -4.79
CA ILE A 161 11.59 6.92 -5.12
C ILE A 161 11.91 8.22 -5.90
N LYS A 162 13.15 8.69 -5.93
CA LYS A 162 13.57 9.94 -6.62
C LYS A 162 13.14 10.01 -8.08
N VAL A 163 12.98 8.88 -8.74
CA VAL A 163 12.58 8.81 -10.16
C VAL A 163 11.08 9.10 -10.39
N ILE A 164 10.30 9.25 -9.31
CA ILE A 164 8.89 9.65 -9.36
C ILE A 164 8.75 11.04 -8.72
N PRO A 165 9.02 12.12 -9.47
CA PRO A 165 9.05 13.48 -8.92
C PRO A 165 7.69 13.99 -8.46
N GLU A 166 6.61 13.27 -8.76
CA GLU A 166 5.27 13.57 -8.29
C GLU A 166 4.99 13.07 -6.87
N LEU A 167 5.88 12.27 -6.30
CA LEU A 167 5.76 11.77 -4.93
C LEU A 167 6.88 12.31 -4.05
N THR A 168 6.53 12.66 -2.82
CA THR A 168 7.50 13.00 -1.77
C THR A 168 7.26 12.13 -0.54
N VAL A 169 8.32 11.72 0.14
CA VAL A 169 8.22 11.07 1.45
C VAL A 169 7.84 12.14 2.48
N GLU A 170 6.63 12.07 3.00
CA GLU A 170 6.11 13.03 3.99
C GLU A 170 6.41 12.60 5.41
N ASP A 171 6.32 11.29 5.70
CA ASP A 171 6.67 10.72 7.01
C ASP A 171 7.29 9.33 6.81
N GLN A 172 8.21 8.98 7.70
CA GLN A 172 8.82 7.65 7.75
C GLN A 172 9.19 7.29 9.19
N TRP A 173 8.94 6.03 9.56
CA TRP A 173 9.30 5.53 10.90
C TRP A 173 9.53 4.03 10.89
N ILE A 174 10.24 3.54 11.92
CA ILE A 174 10.52 2.12 12.09
C ILE A 174 9.65 1.56 13.22
N THR A 175 9.07 0.39 12.98
CA THR A 175 8.35 -0.39 13.99
C THR A 175 8.93 -1.80 14.09
N LEU A 176 8.65 -2.45 15.20
CA LEU A 176 8.82 -3.90 15.32
C LEU A 176 7.60 -4.62 14.72
N ASP A 177 7.77 -5.88 14.37
CA ASP A 177 6.65 -6.71 13.90
C ASP A 177 5.65 -6.91 15.05
N VAL A 178 4.39 -6.58 14.79
CA VAL A 178 3.32 -6.63 15.81
C VAL A 178 2.78 -8.05 16.05
N ARG A 179 3.21 -9.02 15.24
CA ARG A 179 2.76 -10.41 15.38
C ARG A 179 3.53 -11.14 16.48
N PRO A 180 2.87 -12.03 17.23
CA PRO A 180 3.53 -12.80 18.28
C PRO A 180 4.76 -13.57 17.76
N GLY A 181 5.85 -13.57 18.52
CA GLY A 181 7.10 -14.28 18.23
C GLY A 181 7.97 -13.67 17.12
N ARG A 182 7.68 -12.45 16.66
CA ARG A 182 8.43 -11.74 15.60
C ARG A 182 8.98 -10.38 16.03
N GLY A 183 9.03 -10.10 17.32
CA GLY A 183 9.40 -8.78 17.86
C GLY A 183 10.82 -8.29 17.54
N GLU A 184 11.68 -9.09 16.90
CA GLU A 184 13.00 -8.63 16.42
C GLU A 184 12.96 -8.16 14.95
N GLU A 185 11.91 -8.50 14.20
CA GLU A 185 11.76 -8.08 12.81
C GLU A 185 11.34 -6.61 12.76
N LYS A 186 12.10 -5.79 12.04
CA LYS A 186 11.82 -4.36 11.86
C LYS A 186 11.11 -4.10 10.54
N TRP A 187 10.27 -3.08 10.55
CA TRP A 187 9.52 -2.59 9.41
C TRP A 187 9.78 -1.11 9.18
N LEU A 188 10.09 -0.75 7.96
CA LEU A 188 10.06 0.64 7.48
C LEU A 188 8.64 0.97 7.07
N ASN A 189 8.06 1.96 7.71
CA ASN A 189 6.74 2.50 7.39
C ASN A 189 6.92 3.85 6.70
N LEU A 190 6.14 4.12 5.68
CA LEU A 190 6.29 5.29 4.82
C LEU A 190 4.92 5.90 4.51
N ILE A 191 4.85 7.21 4.58
CA ILE A 191 3.77 7.99 3.98
C ILE A 191 4.35 8.81 2.85
N LEU A 192 3.80 8.62 1.65
CA LEU A 192 4.16 9.36 0.45
C LEU A 192 3.00 10.28 0.10
N ARG A 193 3.31 11.54 -0.22
CA ARG A 193 2.30 12.51 -0.71
C ARG A 193 2.47 12.77 -2.18
N LYS A 194 1.36 12.76 -2.92
CA LYS A 194 1.32 13.26 -4.29
C LYS A 194 1.35 14.78 -4.28
N ILE A 195 2.41 15.35 -4.85
CA ILE A 195 2.54 16.79 -5.01
C ILE A 195 1.87 17.23 -6.32
N GLN A 196 1.16 18.36 -6.27
CA GLN A 196 0.64 18.97 -7.50
C GLN A 196 1.79 19.41 -8.39
N LYS A 197 1.78 18.99 -9.65
CA LYS A 197 2.56 19.72 -10.66
C LYS A 197 1.97 21.12 -10.77
N TYR A 198 2.75 22.13 -10.44
CA TYR A 198 2.40 23.50 -10.83
C TYR A 198 2.09 23.46 -12.33
N LYS A 199 0.83 23.66 -12.71
CA LYS A 199 0.50 24.04 -14.07
C LYS A 199 1.26 25.36 -14.29
N ASN A 200 2.37 25.30 -15.01
CA ASN A 200 3.02 26.51 -15.49
C ASN A 200 1.93 27.29 -16.21
N PHE A 201 1.45 28.36 -15.57
CA PHE A 201 0.72 29.40 -16.26
C PHE A 201 1.70 29.91 -17.31
N ILE A 202 1.53 29.46 -18.52
CA ILE A 202 2.05 30.14 -19.70
C ILE A 202 1.34 31.48 -19.68
N LEU A 203 1.97 32.48 -19.05
CA LEU A 203 1.65 33.88 -19.29
C LEU A 203 1.81 34.09 -20.78
N ASN A 204 0.70 34.16 -21.49
CA ASN A 204 0.67 34.61 -22.86
C ASN A 204 1.28 36.01 -22.90
N PRO A 205 2.44 36.27 -23.53
CA PRO A 205 2.89 37.59 -23.80
C PRO A 205 2.25 38.04 -25.12
N GLN A 206 1.00 38.47 -25.07
CA GLN A 206 0.43 39.26 -26.15
C GLN A 206 -0.42 40.37 -25.53
N MET A 207 0.19 41.52 -25.32
CA MET A 207 -0.38 42.83 -25.48
C MET A 207 0.72 43.89 -25.49
N SER A 208 1.13 44.24 -26.65
CA SER A 208 1.58 45.62 -26.99
C SER A 208 1.38 45.81 -28.48
#